data_696ac24c68ee61f39cfa8da870319f5d
#
_entry.id   696ac24c68ee61f39cfa8da870319f5d
#
_cell.length_a   1.000
_cell.length_b   1.000
_cell.length_c   1.000
_cell.angle_alpha   90.00
_cell.angle_beta   90.00
_cell.angle_gamma   90.00
#
_symmetry.space_group_name_H-M   'P 1'
#
loop_
_entity.id
_entity.type
_entity.pdbx_description
1 polymer ?
#
loop_
_entity_poly.entity_id
_entity_poly.type
_entity_poly.pdbx_seq_one_letter_code
_entity_poly.pdbx_strand_id
1 'polypeptide(L)'
;LAVFVLRSFVVEPFKIPSGSMIPTLLVGDFILVNKFDYGIRLPVINKKIVELGEPKRGDVVVFRYPKDESMDYIKRVIGVPGDVVAYENKKLTVNGQPVPETALPDYFDDEHIAYFKQFEETVGGVSHRILNDPNVPPYIMGADDFPNKQNCQYNSQGVICKVPPGNYFMMGDNRDNSADSRYWGFVPEQNIVGRAFFIWMNFSNLKRLGGFQ
;
A
#
# COMPACT_ATOMS: atom_id res chain seq x y z
N LEU A 1 30.86 12.63 -1.84
CA LEU A 1 30.56 11.70 -2.95
C LEU A 1 29.97 10.39 -2.44
N ALA A 2 30.63 9.69 -1.48
CA ALA A 2 30.14 8.41 -0.92
C ALA A 2 28.74 8.49 -0.30
N VAL A 3 28.41 9.58 0.42
CA VAL A 3 27.08 9.81 1.02
C VAL A 3 26.00 10.02 -0.07
N PHE A 4 26.36 10.69 -1.17
CA PHE A 4 25.46 10.86 -2.33
C PHE A 4 25.18 9.53 -3.04
N VAL A 5 26.18 8.69 -3.20
CA VAL A 5 26.07 7.35 -3.79
C VAL A 5 25.21 6.45 -2.89
N LEU A 6 25.44 6.44 -1.58
CA LEU A 6 24.61 5.72 -0.61
C LEU A 6 23.14 6.17 -0.65
N ARG A 7 22.90 7.49 -0.65
CA ARG A 7 21.54 8.05 -0.73
C ARG A 7 20.81 7.68 -2.03
N SER A 8 21.53 7.62 -3.16
CA SER A 8 20.90 7.37 -4.46
C SER A 8 20.57 5.90 -4.70
N PHE A 9 21.21 4.98 -3.97
CA PHE A 9 21.12 3.55 -4.28
C PHE A 9 20.55 2.67 -3.15
N VAL A 10 20.57 3.10 -1.89
CA VAL A 10 20.26 2.20 -0.76
C VAL A 10 18.97 2.56 -0.03
N VAL A 11 18.89 3.76 0.51
CA VAL A 11 17.77 4.21 1.36
C VAL A 11 17.39 5.62 0.98
N GLU A 12 16.10 5.86 0.77
CA GLU A 12 15.57 7.18 0.43
C GLU A 12 14.53 7.62 1.47
N PRO A 13 14.61 8.88 1.97
CA PRO A 13 13.60 9.43 2.85
C PRO A 13 12.40 9.93 2.04
N PHE A 14 11.19 9.61 2.50
CA PHE A 14 9.92 10.12 1.97
C PHE A 14 9.09 10.73 3.10
N LYS A 15 8.36 11.80 2.80
CA LYS A 15 7.38 12.39 3.70
C LYS A 15 5.99 11.89 3.33
N ILE A 16 5.21 11.45 4.32
CA ILE A 16 3.84 10.98 4.12
C ILE A 16 2.90 12.19 4.00
N PRO A 17 2.27 12.39 2.82
CA PRO A 17 1.45 13.57 2.56
C PRO A 17 -0.03 13.36 2.86
N SER A 18 -0.52 12.11 3.00
CA SER A 18 -1.94 11.79 3.10
C SER A 18 -2.24 10.74 4.17
N GLY A 19 -3.50 10.67 4.59
CA GLY A 19 -3.99 9.74 5.61
C GLY A 19 -4.35 8.33 5.11
N SER A 20 -4.03 7.96 3.87
CA SER A 20 -4.47 6.68 3.28
C SER A 20 -3.87 5.44 3.95
N MET A 21 -2.79 5.58 4.72
CA MET A 21 -2.13 4.51 5.46
C MET A 21 -2.32 4.60 6.98
N ILE A 22 -3.21 5.47 7.46
CA ILE A 22 -3.60 5.52 8.87
C ILE A 22 -4.24 4.17 9.26
N PRO A 23 -3.92 3.59 10.41
CA PRO A 23 -3.11 4.12 11.51
C PRO A 23 -1.61 3.76 11.42
N THR A 24 -1.18 2.98 10.44
CA THR A 24 0.22 2.55 10.29
C THR A 24 1.15 3.74 10.08
N LEU A 25 0.83 4.61 9.12
CA LEU A 25 1.56 5.85 8.84
C LEU A 25 0.63 7.04 8.95
N LEU A 26 1.09 8.09 9.64
CA LEU A 26 0.35 9.34 9.80
C LEU A 26 0.87 10.41 8.85
N VAL A 27 0.01 11.37 8.53
CA VAL A 27 0.43 12.57 7.80
C VAL A 27 1.57 13.26 8.54
N GLY A 28 2.64 13.58 7.82
CA GLY A 28 3.83 14.20 8.39
C GLY A 28 4.90 13.23 8.91
N ASP A 29 4.65 11.90 8.89
CA ASP A 29 5.72 10.93 9.11
C ASP A 29 6.77 11.03 8.00
N PHE A 30 8.04 10.98 8.39
CA PHE A 30 9.16 10.80 7.48
C PHE A 30 9.63 9.35 7.57
N ILE A 31 9.58 8.64 6.46
CA ILE A 31 9.91 7.22 6.39
C ILE A 31 11.22 6.98 5.64
N LEU A 32 11.83 5.85 5.91
CA LEU A 32 12.94 5.31 5.14
C LEU A 32 12.46 4.19 4.24
N VAL A 33 12.87 4.25 2.97
CA VAL A 33 12.54 3.27 1.94
C VAL A 33 13.79 2.57 1.47
N ASN A 34 13.80 1.25 1.57
CA ASN A 34 14.88 0.41 1.08
C ASN A 34 14.65 0.05 -0.39
N LYS A 35 15.49 0.57 -1.25
CA LYS A 35 15.43 0.32 -2.70
C LYS A 35 16.04 -1.01 -3.11
N PHE A 36 16.89 -1.60 -2.25
CA PHE A 36 17.56 -2.88 -2.56
C PHE A 36 16.69 -4.10 -2.34
N ASP A 37 15.67 -4.03 -1.50
CA ASP A 37 14.85 -5.20 -1.19
C ASP A 37 14.30 -5.89 -2.44
N TYR A 38 14.10 -5.13 -3.53
CA TYR A 38 13.52 -5.63 -4.78
C TYR A 38 14.48 -5.60 -5.99
N GLY A 39 15.77 -5.37 -5.75
CA GLY A 39 16.80 -5.39 -6.78
C GLY A 39 17.28 -4.02 -7.24
N ILE A 40 18.44 -4.01 -7.91
CA ILE A 40 19.09 -2.79 -8.35
C ILE A 40 18.59 -2.42 -9.76
N ARG A 41 18.07 -1.20 -9.92
CA ARG A 41 17.67 -0.63 -11.21
C ARG A 41 18.63 0.47 -11.62
N LEU A 42 18.92 0.58 -12.91
CA LEU A 42 19.70 1.69 -13.43
C LEU A 42 18.88 2.98 -13.37
N PRO A 43 19.41 4.07 -12.78
CA PRO A 43 18.64 5.29 -12.50
C PRO A 43 18.06 5.95 -13.75
N VAL A 44 18.75 5.85 -14.88
CA VAL A 44 18.37 6.54 -16.14
C VAL A 44 17.37 5.74 -16.97
N ILE A 45 17.55 4.43 -17.06
CA ILE A 45 16.74 3.57 -17.94
C ILE A 45 15.78 2.66 -17.16
N ASN A 46 15.77 2.76 -15.84
CA ASN A 46 14.93 1.95 -14.92
C ASN A 46 14.96 0.43 -15.19
N LYS A 47 16.06 -0.07 -15.77
CA LYS A 47 16.24 -1.49 -16.04
C LYS A 47 16.81 -2.19 -14.80
N LYS A 48 16.12 -3.23 -14.34
CA LYS A 48 16.57 -4.08 -13.24
C LYS A 48 17.80 -4.87 -13.70
N ILE A 49 18.93 -4.68 -13.04
CA ILE A 49 20.22 -5.34 -13.37
C ILE A 49 20.59 -6.44 -12.39
N VAL A 50 20.07 -6.39 -11.17
CA VAL A 50 20.24 -7.41 -10.14
C VAL A 50 18.90 -7.65 -9.47
N GLU A 51 18.52 -8.91 -9.40
CA GLU A 51 17.32 -9.35 -8.70
C GLU A 51 17.72 -9.84 -7.31
N LEU A 52 17.23 -9.15 -6.25
CA LEU A 52 17.52 -9.52 -4.86
C LEU A 52 16.27 -10.04 -4.14
N GLY A 53 15.09 -9.59 -4.56
CA GLY A 53 13.82 -10.01 -4.00
C GLY A 53 12.64 -9.44 -4.78
N GLU A 54 11.46 -9.85 -4.39
CA GLU A 54 10.20 -9.37 -4.94
C GLU A 54 9.30 -8.86 -3.82
N PRO A 55 8.41 -7.87 -4.09
CA PRO A 55 7.40 -7.45 -3.15
C PRO A 55 6.54 -8.63 -2.67
N LYS A 56 6.33 -8.72 -1.38
CA LYS A 56 5.54 -9.79 -0.75
C LYS A 56 4.24 -9.21 -0.20
N ARG A 57 3.23 -10.05 -0.07
CA ARG A 57 1.99 -9.67 0.62
C ARG A 57 2.31 -9.17 2.03
N GLY A 58 1.73 -8.03 2.39
CA GLY A 58 1.98 -7.36 3.67
C GLY A 58 3.05 -6.27 3.62
N ASP A 59 3.95 -6.26 2.63
CA ASP A 59 4.94 -5.19 2.48
C ASP A 59 4.27 -3.83 2.25
N VAL A 60 4.76 -2.80 2.94
CA VAL A 60 4.41 -1.40 2.62
C VAL A 60 5.44 -0.88 1.63
N VAL A 61 4.98 -0.45 0.47
CA VAL A 61 5.87 -0.06 -0.63
C VAL A 61 5.58 1.35 -1.13
N VAL A 62 6.65 2.04 -1.52
CA VAL A 62 6.57 3.27 -2.31
C VAL A 62 6.68 2.91 -3.78
N PHE A 63 5.83 3.48 -4.60
CA PHE A 63 5.79 3.24 -6.04
C PHE A 63 5.35 4.49 -6.79
N ARG A 64 5.76 4.59 -8.04
CA ARG A 64 5.28 5.63 -8.96
C ARG A 64 3.84 5.33 -9.36
N TYR A 65 2.98 6.34 -9.23
CA TYR A 65 1.57 6.19 -9.54
C TYR A 65 1.38 5.84 -11.04
N PRO A 66 0.69 4.73 -11.39
CA PRO A 66 0.66 4.26 -12.78
C PRO A 66 0.00 5.22 -13.78
N LYS A 67 -0.87 6.14 -13.32
CA LYS A 67 -1.51 7.13 -14.18
C LYS A 67 -0.71 8.43 -14.31
N ASP A 68 0.20 8.69 -13.38
CA ASP A 68 1.11 9.83 -13.38
C ASP A 68 2.40 9.46 -12.62
N GLU A 69 3.39 8.98 -13.35
CA GLU A 69 4.66 8.51 -12.78
C GLU A 69 5.54 9.61 -12.16
N SER A 70 5.11 10.88 -12.24
CA SER A 70 5.74 11.97 -11.52
C SER A 70 5.37 12.01 -10.03
N MET A 71 4.32 11.26 -9.64
CA MET A 71 3.83 11.18 -8.27
C MET A 71 4.18 9.84 -7.63
N ASP A 72 4.72 9.88 -6.42
CA ASP A 72 4.96 8.71 -5.60
C ASP A 72 3.78 8.45 -4.66
N TYR A 73 3.32 7.19 -4.65
CA TYR A 73 2.29 6.70 -3.75
C TYR A 73 2.91 5.68 -2.78
N ILE A 74 2.28 5.54 -1.62
CA ILE A 74 2.61 4.52 -0.64
C ILE A 74 1.36 3.72 -0.30
N LYS A 75 1.44 2.39 -0.41
CA LYS A 75 0.35 1.45 -0.09
C LYS A 75 0.93 0.13 0.38
N ARG A 76 0.04 -0.73 0.89
CA ARG A 76 0.36 -2.11 1.25
C ARG A 76 0.11 -3.06 0.08
N VAL A 77 1.04 -3.99 -0.14
CA VAL A 77 0.87 -5.08 -1.10
C VAL A 77 -0.14 -6.08 -0.53
N ILE A 78 -1.26 -6.21 -1.20
CA ILE A 78 -2.31 -7.18 -0.85
C ILE A 78 -2.27 -8.40 -1.75
N GLY A 79 -2.06 -8.19 -3.05
CA GLY A 79 -1.96 -9.26 -4.04
C GLY A 79 -0.66 -9.18 -4.84
N VAL A 80 -0.03 -10.32 -5.02
CA VAL A 80 1.15 -10.51 -5.89
C VAL A 80 0.71 -11.11 -7.24
N PRO A 81 1.59 -11.14 -8.27
CA PRO A 81 1.23 -11.67 -9.58
C PRO A 81 0.55 -13.04 -9.50
N GLY A 82 -0.60 -13.19 -10.15
CA GLY A 82 -1.40 -14.41 -10.19
C GLY A 82 -2.44 -14.57 -9.08
N ASP A 83 -2.40 -13.75 -8.04
CA ASP A 83 -3.40 -13.81 -6.97
C ASP A 83 -4.79 -13.37 -7.44
N VAL A 84 -5.81 -13.96 -6.82
CA VAL A 84 -7.18 -13.47 -6.88
C VAL A 84 -7.48 -12.74 -5.56
N VAL A 85 -7.63 -11.42 -5.64
CA VAL A 85 -7.96 -10.57 -4.50
C VAL A 85 -9.45 -10.22 -4.57
N ALA A 86 -10.19 -10.52 -3.53
CA ALA A 86 -11.59 -10.11 -3.39
C ALA A 86 -11.72 -9.19 -2.16
N TYR A 87 -12.34 -8.04 -2.35
CA TYR A 87 -12.73 -7.14 -1.26
C TYR A 87 -14.23 -6.89 -1.36
N GLU A 88 -14.98 -7.67 -0.61
CA GLU A 88 -16.45 -7.69 -0.65
C GLU A 88 -17.01 -7.51 0.76
N ASN A 89 -18.04 -6.67 0.89
CA ASN A 89 -18.61 -6.30 2.18
C ASN A 89 -17.53 -5.88 3.21
N LYS A 90 -16.50 -5.19 2.73
CA LYS A 90 -15.33 -4.73 3.51
C LYS A 90 -14.51 -5.86 4.13
N LYS A 91 -14.59 -7.05 3.58
CA LYS A 91 -13.79 -8.22 3.97
C LYS A 91 -12.85 -8.62 2.84
N LEU A 92 -11.60 -8.85 3.21
CA LEU A 92 -10.55 -9.24 2.28
C LEU A 92 -10.44 -10.76 2.18
N THR A 93 -10.35 -11.24 0.96
CA THR A 93 -10.06 -12.65 0.64
C THR A 93 -8.93 -12.70 -0.39
N VAL A 94 -7.97 -13.56 -0.20
CA VAL A 94 -6.87 -13.79 -1.16
C VAL A 94 -6.86 -15.26 -1.54
N ASN A 95 -6.95 -15.54 -2.85
CA ASN A 95 -7.02 -16.89 -3.41
C ASN A 95 -8.11 -17.78 -2.76
N GLY A 96 -9.27 -17.18 -2.50
CA GLY A 96 -10.41 -17.86 -1.88
C GLY A 96 -10.30 -18.08 -0.37
N GLN A 97 -9.20 -17.65 0.26
CA GLN A 97 -9.00 -17.75 1.70
C GLN A 97 -9.30 -16.41 2.37
N PRO A 98 -10.23 -16.36 3.34
CA PRO A 98 -10.45 -15.15 4.13
C PRO A 98 -9.17 -14.73 4.86
N VAL A 99 -8.87 -13.46 4.78
CA VAL A 99 -7.75 -12.87 5.54
C VAL A 99 -8.18 -12.74 7.00
N PRO A 100 -7.36 -13.23 7.97
CA PRO A 100 -7.67 -13.13 9.37
C PRO A 100 -7.82 -11.67 9.81
N GLU A 101 -8.90 -11.38 10.53
CA GLU A 101 -9.23 -10.05 11.01
C GLU A 101 -9.81 -10.13 12.44
N THR A 102 -9.33 -9.29 13.34
CA THR A 102 -9.80 -9.19 14.71
C THR A 102 -10.21 -7.75 15.03
N ALA A 103 -11.40 -7.55 15.56
CA ALA A 103 -11.89 -6.22 15.94
C ALA A 103 -11.06 -5.64 17.10
N LEU A 104 -10.72 -4.36 16.97
CA LEU A 104 -10.05 -3.56 17.98
C LEU A 104 -10.98 -2.41 18.44
N PRO A 105 -10.66 -1.70 19.53
CA PRO A 105 -11.36 -0.48 19.90
C PRO A 105 -11.37 0.51 18.74
N ASP A 106 -12.48 1.26 18.61
CA ASP A 106 -12.63 2.26 17.55
C ASP A 106 -11.48 3.27 17.59
N TYR A 107 -11.00 3.65 16.41
CA TYR A 107 -9.98 4.67 16.23
C TYR A 107 -10.62 6.06 16.14
N PHE A 108 -10.14 7.00 16.96
CA PHE A 108 -10.53 8.39 16.84
C PHE A 108 -9.58 9.12 15.89
N ASP A 109 -10.13 9.68 14.83
CA ASP A 109 -9.40 10.50 13.87
C ASP A 109 -9.57 11.98 14.23
N ASP A 110 -8.48 12.61 14.66
CA ASP A 110 -8.46 14.02 15.08
C ASP A 110 -8.71 14.99 13.89
N GLU A 111 -8.35 14.58 12.68
CA GLU A 111 -8.49 15.42 11.47
C GLU A 111 -9.96 15.52 11.04
N HIS A 112 -10.66 14.38 11.06
CA HIS A 112 -12.08 14.32 10.68
C HIS A 112 -13.03 14.43 11.86
N ILE A 113 -12.51 14.45 13.10
CA ILE A 113 -13.29 14.45 14.36
C ILE A 113 -14.35 13.34 14.35
N ALA A 114 -13.91 12.13 13.97
CA ALA A 114 -14.78 10.97 13.78
C ALA A 114 -14.16 9.68 14.34
N TYR A 115 -15.04 8.72 14.67
CA TYR A 115 -14.62 7.37 15.05
C TYR A 115 -14.72 6.42 13.86
N PHE A 116 -13.66 5.69 13.59
CA PHE A 116 -13.60 4.63 12.58
C PHE A 116 -13.49 3.27 13.25
N LYS A 117 -14.11 2.26 12.64
CA LYS A 117 -13.92 0.87 13.05
C LYS A 117 -12.48 0.44 12.77
N GLN A 118 -11.82 -0.11 13.77
CA GLN A 118 -10.43 -0.55 13.67
C GLN A 118 -10.37 -2.07 13.80
N PHE A 119 -9.52 -2.66 12.99
CA PHE A 119 -9.26 -4.11 13.01
C PHE A 119 -7.76 -4.37 12.92
N GLU A 120 -7.33 -5.48 13.52
CA GLU A 120 -6.04 -6.08 13.22
C GLU A 120 -6.24 -7.12 12.13
N GLU A 121 -5.54 -6.95 11.01
CA GLU A 121 -5.60 -7.82 9.84
C GLU A 121 -4.24 -8.46 9.60
N THR A 122 -4.20 -9.73 9.16
CA THR A 122 -2.93 -10.43 8.87
C THR A 122 -2.87 -10.85 7.41
N VAL A 123 -2.03 -10.18 6.62
CA VAL A 123 -1.80 -10.45 5.20
C VAL A 123 -0.37 -10.96 5.00
N GLY A 124 -0.22 -12.13 4.37
CA GLY A 124 1.09 -12.72 4.11
C GLY A 124 1.94 -12.98 5.36
N GLY A 125 1.30 -13.18 6.52
CA GLY A 125 1.97 -13.35 7.80
C GLY A 125 2.35 -12.04 8.50
N VAL A 126 2.01 -10.89 7.91
CA VAL A 126 2.24 -9.56 8.49
C VAL A 126 0.95 -9.05 9.12
N SER A 127 0.95 -8.85 10.44
CA SER A 127 -0.16 -8.24 11.16
C SER A 127 -0.06 -6.72 11.14
N HIS A 128 -1.15 -6.06 10.83
CA HIS A 128 -1.24 -4.60 10.78
C HIS A 128 -2.67 -4.15 11.09
N ARG A 129 -2.84 -2.87 11.37
CA ARG A 129 -4.15 -2.29 11.68
C ARG A 129 -4.76 -1.65 10.46
N ILE A 130 -6.07 -1.81 10.32
CA ILE A 130 -6.86 -1.18 9.26
C ILE A 130 -8.03 -0.38 9.85
N LEU A 131 -8.50 0.61 9.08
CA LEU A 131 -9.68 1.40 9.43
C LEU A 131 -10.76 1.24 8.38
N ASN A 132 -12.00 1.12 8.85
CA ASN A 132 -13.21 1.15 8.04
C ASN A 132 -14.16 2.23 8.57
N ASP A 133 -14.73 3.02 7.65
CA ASP A 133 -15.81 3.95 7.95
C ASP A 133 -17.16 3.24 7.79
N PRO A 134 -17.96 3.08 8.85
CA PRO A 134 -19.27 2.40 8.76
C PRO A 134 -20.27 3.14 7.87
N ASN A 135 -20.03 4.41 7.56
CA ASN A 135 -20.91 5.23 6.72
C ASN A 135 -20.61 5.10 5.22
N VAL A 136 -19.46 4.54 4.85
CA VAL A 136 -19.07 4.32 3.46
C VAL A 136 -19.60 2.95 2.99
N PRO A 137 -20.31 2.88 1.84
CA PRO A 137 -20.81 1.60 1.34
C PRO A 137 -19.68 0.68 0.85
N PRO A 138 -19.92 -0.64 0.75
CA PRO A 138 -18.87 -1.60 0.36
C PRO A 138 -18.53 -1.56 -1.14
N TYR A 139 -19.43 -1.09 -1.98
CA TYR A 139 -19.20 -1.06 -3.43
C TYR A 139 -18.25 0.08 -3.83
N ILE A 140 -17.49 -0.15 -4.89
CA ILE A 140 -16.51 0.81 -5.40
C ILE A 140 -17.19 1.73 -6.42
N MET A 141 -17.30 3.01 -6.09
CA MET A 141 -17.84 4.03 -6.98
C MET A 141 -16.73 4.72 -7.77
N GLY A 142 -16.95 4.87 -9.10
CA GLY A 142 -16.05 5.68 -9.92
C GLY A 142 -14.69 5.01 -10.18
N ALA A 143 -14.65 3.69 -10.28
CA ALA A 143 -13.43 3.01 -10.73
C ALA A 143 -13.04 3.52 -12.14
N ASP A 144 -11.79 3.94 -12.25
CA ASP A 144 -11.21 4.45 -13.49
C ASP A 144 -11.16 3.39 -14.59
N ASP A 145 -10.84 3.81 -15.80
CA ASP A 145 -10.33 2.89 -16.81
C ASP A 145 -8.83 2.72 -16.64
N PHE A 146 -8.35 1.45 -16.67
CA PHE A 146 -6.95 1.10 -16.43
C PHE A 146 -6.57 -0.19 -17.18
N PRO A 147 -5.27 -0.41 -17.44
CA PRO A 147 -4.80 -1.63 -18.10
C PRO A 147 -5.20 -2.91 -17.35
N ASN A 148 -5.67 -3.91 -18.08
CA ASN A 148 -6.16 -5.19 -17.55
C ASN A 148 -7.41 -5.08 -16.64
N LYS A 149 -8.23 -4.06 -16.78
CA LYS A 149 -9.48 -3.89 -16.02
C LYS A 149 -10.44 -5.07 -16.19
N GLN A 150 -10.38 -5.77 -17.33
CA GLN A 150 -11.14 -7.00 -17.57
C GLN A 150 -10.82 -8.14 -16.58
N ASN A 151 -9.71 -8.05 -15.86
CA ASN A 151 -9.36 -8.97 -14.78
C ASN A 151 -10.12 -8.67 -13.47
N CYS A 152 -10.84 -7.56 -13.41
CA CYS A 152 -11.61 -7.13 -12.25
C CYS A 152 -13.11 -7.23 -12.53
N GLN A 153 -13.86 -7.69 -11.54
CA GLN A 153 -15.32 -7.73 -11.53
C GLN A 153 -15.82 -6.86 -10.39
N TYR A 154 -16.56 -5.81 -10.73
CA TYR A 154 -17.19 -4.89 -9.78
C TYR A 154 -18.65 -5.26 -9.58
N ASN A 155 -19.10 -5.26 -8.34
CA ASN A 155 -20.50 -5.56 -7.99
C ASN A 155 -20.96 -4.71 -6.79
N SER A 156 -22.20 -4.90 -6.34
CA SER A 156 -22.77 -4.17 -5.19
C SER A 156 -22.08 -4.45 -3.85
N GLN A 157 -21.27 -5.48 -3.77
CA GLN A 157 -20.55 -5.89 -2.55
C GLN A 157 -19.11 -5.41 -2.54
N GLY A 158 -18.55 -5.08 -3.70
CA GLY A 158 -17.14 -4.63 -3.81
C GLY A 158 -16.51 -4.98 -5.14
N VAL A 159 -15.32 -5.60 -5.10
CA VAL A 159 -14.52 -5.93 -6.28
C VAL A 159 -13.75 -7.23 -6.10
N ILE A 160 -13.63 -7.99 -7.20
CA ILE A 160 -12.79 -9.18 -7.29
C ILE A 160 -11.83 -8.97 -8.46
N CYS A 161 -10.53 -9.05 -8.23
CA CYS A 161 -9.50 -8.85 -9.25
C CYS A 161 -8.51 -10.01 -9.29
N LYS A 162 -8.19 -10.49 -10.50
CA LYS A 162 -7.05 -11.38 -10.72
C LYS A 162 -5.84 -10.54 -11.12
N VAL A 163 -4.79 -10.60 -10.31
CA VAL A 163 -3.57 -9.81 -10.52
C VAL A 163 -2.80 -10.34 -11.74
N PRO A 164 -2.54 -9.50 -12.76
CA PRO A 164 -1.81 -9.93 -13.96
C PRO A 164 -0.34 -10.26 -13.64
N PRO A 165 0.37 -11.02 -14.51
CA PRO A 165 1.81 -11.20 -14.41
C PRO A 165 2.54 -9.85 -14.35
N GLY A 166 3.59 -9.76 -13.52
CA GLY A 166 4.41 -8.56 -13.37
C GLY A 166 3.70 -7.36 -12.74
N ASN A 167 2.54 -7.58 -12.10
CA ASN A 167 1.74 -6.53 -11.45
C ASN A 167 1.40 -6.89 -10.02
N TYR A 168 1.04 -5.87 -9.24
CA TYR A 168 0.68 -5.97 -7.83
C TYR A 168 -0.64 -5.26 -7.56
N PHE A 169 -1.39 -5.77 -6.60
CA PHE A 169 -2.61 -5.15 -6.10
C PHE A 169 -2.34 -4.50 -4.75
N MET A 170 -2.54 -3.19 -4.69
CA MET A 170 -2.20 -2.35 -3.55
C MET A 170 -3.46 -1.83 -2.86
N MET A 171 -3.46 -1.81 -1.52
CA MET A 171 -4.51 -1.13 -0.77
C MET A 171 -3.91 -0.26 0.34
N GLY A 172 -4.63 0.81 0.68
CA GLY A 172 -4.33 1.58 1.87
C GLY A 172 -4.87 0.91 3.14
N ASP A 173 -4.24 1.14 4.26
CA ASP A 173 -4.69 0.63 5.56
C ASP A 173 -5.94 1.39 6.05
N ASN A 174 -6.08 2.67 5.68
CA ASN A 174 -7.30 3.44 5.85
C ASN A 174 -8.27 3.13 4.69
N ARG A 175 -8.93 1.98 4.76
CA ARG A 175 -9.65 1.32 3.66
C ARG A 175 -10.64 2.22 2.93
N ASP A 176 -11.42 2.97 3.65
CA ASP A 176 -12.47 3.82 3.07
C ASP A 176 -11.99 5.24 2.74
N ASN A 177 -10.74 5.58 3.11
CA ASN A 177 -10.08 6.84 2.79
C ASN A 177 -8.77 6.62 2.01
N SER A 178 -8.82 5.76 1.01
CA SER A 178 -7.67 5.42 0.18
C SER A 178 -8.06 5.25 -1.28
N ALA A 179 -7.46 6.08 -2.15
CA ALA A 179 -7.43 5.84 -3.58
C ALA A 179 -6.31 4.82 -3.88
N ASP A 180 -6.70 3.60 -4.24
CA ASP A 180 -5.77 2.48 -4.42
C ASP A 180 -6.20 1.56 -5.59
N SER A 181 -5.64 0.36 -5.67
CA SER A 181 -5.87 -0.55 -6.80
C SER A 181 -7.34 -0.89 -7.05
N ARG A 182 -8.20 -0.74 -6.06
CA ARG A 182 -9.65 -0.91 -6.23
C ARG A 182 -10.24 0.12 -7.20
N TYR A 183 -9.61 1.27 -7.35
CA TYR A 183 -10.08 2.39 -8.15
C TYR A 183 -9.30 2.57 -9.45
N TRP A 184 -7.95 2.51 -9.42
CA TRP A 184 -7.09 2.81 -10.55
C TRP A 184 -6.26 1.62 -11.06
N GLY A 185 -6.45 0.43 -10.48
CA GLY A 185 -5.92 -0.82 -11.01
C GLY A 185 -4.57 -1.24 -10.45
N PHE A 186 -3.83 -1.99 -11.25
CA PHE A 186 -2.62 -2.68 -10.84
C PHE A 186 -1.38 -1.79 -10.93
N VAL A 187 -0.38 -2.09 -10.09
CA VAL A 187 0.93 -1.45 -10.12
C VAL A 187 1.92 -2.37 -10.82
N PRO A 188 2.48 -1.96 -11.97
CA PRO A 188 3.54 -2.70 -12.62
C PRO A 188 4.79 -2.78 -11.73
N GLU A 189 5.50 -3.89 -11.77
CA GLU A 189 6.74 -4.09 -11.00
C GLU A 189 7.76 -2.96 -11.23
N GLN A 190 7.88 -2.48 -12.47
CA GLN A 190 8.80 -1.40 -12.83
C GLN A 190 8.51 -0.07 -12.13
N ASN A 191 7.28 0.14 -11.63
CA ASN A 191 6.89 1.35 -10.92
C ASN A 191 7.26 1.30 -9.44
N ILE A 192 7.61 0.14 -8.89
CA ILE A 192 7.94 -0.02 -7.48
C ILE A 192 9.32 0.58 -7.21
N VAL A 193 9.36 1.52 -6.25
CA VAL A 193 10.58 2.20 -5.81
C VAL A 193 11.30 1.38 -4.73
N GLY A 194 10.57 0.93 -3.70
CA GLY A 194 11.16 0.15 -2.63
C GLY A 194 10.21 -0.10 -1.46
N ARG A 195 10.69 -0.86 -0.48
CA ARG A 195 9.95 -1.18 0.73
C ARG A 195 10.19 -0.15 1.82
N ALA A 196 9.11 0.42 2.35
CA ALA A 196 9.14 1.28 3.52
C ALA A 196 9.24 0.41 4.80
N PHE A 197 10.10 0.78 5.74
CA PHE A 197 10.37 -0.08 6.89
C PHE A 197 10.59 0.66 8.21
N PHE A 198 10.80 1.98 8.18
CA PHE A 198 11.15 2.74 9.38
C PHE A 198 10.64 4.18 9.32
N ILE A 199 10.03 4.65 10.42
CA ILE A 199 9.71 6.07 10.62
C ILE A 199 10.89 6.69 11.36
N TRP A 200 11.62 7.60 10.69
CA TRP A 200 12.82 8.19 11.28
C TRP A 200 12.58 9.57 11.89
N MET A 201 11.47 10.24 11.56
CA MET A 201 11.08 11.52 12.11
C MET A 201 9.58 11.77 11.97
N ASN A 202 8.99 12.41 12.98
CA ASN A 202 7.71 13.12 12.91
C ASN A 202 7.80 14.31 13.84
N PHE A 203 7.75 15.53 13.28
CA PHE A 203 7.92 16.76 14.04
C PHE A 203 6.79 17.01 15.06
N SER A 204 5.61 16.48 14.82
CA SER A 204 4.46 16.62 15.72
C SER A 204 4.44 15.55 16.82
N ASN A 205 5.13 14.40 16.60
CA ASN A 205 5.12 13.29 17.56
C ASN A 205 6.39 12.44 17.44
N LEU A 206 7.39 12.78 18.24
CA LEU A 206 8.68 12.06 18.26
C LEU A 206 8.58 10.60 18.76
N LYS A 207 7.47 10.21 19.43
CA LYS A 207 7.26 8.82 19.89
C LYS A 207 6.99 7.85 18.75
N ARG A 208 6.80 8.36 17.53
CA ARG A 208 6.56 7.54 16.34
C ARG A 208 7.83 6.97 15.71
N LEU A 209 9.03 7.37 16.18
CA LEU A 209 10.28 6.80 15.68
C LEU A 209 10.31 5.29 15.90
N GLY A 210 10.55 4.52 14.84
CA GLY A 210 10.66 3.07 14.92
C GLY A 210 10.30 2.35 13.63
N GLY A 211 10.51 1.03 13.64
CA GLY A 211 10.04 0.15 12.58
C GLY A 211 8.52 -0.02 12.63
N PHE A 212 7.92 -0.29 11.46
CA PHE A 212 6.51 -0.63 11.31
C PHE A 212 6.35 -1.80 10.33
N GLN A 213 5.21 -2.47 10.43
CA GLN A 213 4.83 -3.59 9.55
C GLN A 213 3.47 -3.32 8.91
#